data_219e7b90e3e1c3776209e8c0c6616d6d
#
_entry.id   219e7b90e3e1c3776209e8c0c6616d6d
#
_cell.length_a   1.000
_cell.length_b   1.000
_cell.length_c   1.000
_cell.angle_alpha   90.00
_cell.angle_beta   90.00
_cell.angle_gamma   90.00
#
_symmetry.space_group_name_H-M   'P 1'
#
loop_
_entity.id
_entity.type
_entity.pdbx_description
1 polymer ?
#
loop_
_entity_poly.entity_id
_entity_poly.type
_entity_poly.pdbx_seq_one_letter_code
_entity_poly.pdbx_strand_id
1 'polypeptide(L)'
;MSMIERIVSVTGRIASVAYLCLVLLATMIVPGFAQDQSKKLLVAYAGLISTHTGVWLGEDQGFYKKHGLDVTSVFTGSGSVTSQALMAGEARVASTSVGPTAGAVGAGGDLMIMAGTIHILPYQFWVLPQVRQGADLKGKRAAISTFGSGSHLAVEVALQQLGLDPARDKIAIIQVGQQPERVAALLSGRIDATALDPGFAQAAKDKGLTLMLDMTKADVPYLNTVLVASRRFAKENPQVIESFLKGTIDGLAFLPNPANEKAVKSVLARRLKLSTPQSIQVMYDATVDIHTKTKIPNVPVAGVQNMIDALLRINPRMAKLKAADLIDSSFIERLEKSGYIAEAMKRSR
;
A
#
# COMPACT_ATOMS: atom_id res chain seq x y z
N MET A 1 43.50 -74.88 15.80
CA MET A 1 43.31 -73.58 15.17
C MET A 1 44.60 -72.80 15.35
N SER A 2 45.33 -72.60 14.30
CA SER A 2 46.68 -72.03 14.32
C SER A 2 46.63 -70.52 14.64
N MET A 3 47.74 -69.98 15.20
CA MET A 3 47.84 -68.57 15.52
C MET A 3 47.58 -67.65 14.30
N ILE A 4 47.85 -68.15 13.09
CA ILE A 4 47.60 -67.51 11.82
C ILE A 4 46.10 -67.35 11.52
N GLU A 5 45.25 -68.35 11.80
CA GLU A 5 43.82 -68.30 11.59
C GLU A 5 43.12 -67.27 12.54
N ARG A 6 43.66 -67.02 13.72
CA ARG A 6 43.16 -65.98 14.64
C ARG A 6 43.50 -64.57 14.14
N ILE A 7 44.70 -64.35 13.57
CA ILE A 7 45.13 -63.06 13.05
C ILE A 7 44.25 -62.67 11.84
N VAL A 8 44.01 -63.59 10.87
CA VAL A 8 43.17 -63.34 9.70
C VAL A 8 41.71 -63.06 10.09
N SER A 9 41.15 -63.70 11.12
CA SER A 9 39.80 -63.46 11.62
C SER A 9 39.65 -62.07 12.29
N VAL A 10 40.66 -61.61 12.98
CA VAL A 10 40.66 -60.29 13.66
C VAL A 10 40.81 -59.14 12.65
N THR A 11 41.72 -59.26 11.69
CA THR A 11 41.90 -58.25 10.64
C THR A 11 40.68 -58.12 9.74
N GLY A 12 40.01 -59.21 9.38
CA GLY A 12 38.76 -59.20 8.62
C GLY A 12 37.59 -58.47 9.34
N ARG A 13 37.47 -58.65 10.67
CA ARG A 13 36.47 -57.99 11.48
C ARG A 13 36.72 -56.50 11.65
N ILE A 14 37.98 -56.09 11.79
CA ILE A 14 38.36 -54.68 11.89
C ILE A 14 38.09 -53.95 10.55
N ALA A 15 38.44 -54.58 9.41
CA ALA A 15 38.16 -54.04 8.08
C ALA A 15 36.66 -53.89 7.80
N SER A 16 35.82 -54.85 8.24
CA SER A 16 34.36 -54.79 8.09
C SER A 16 33.71 -53.68 8.96
N VAL A 17 34.21 -53.49 10.19
CA VAL A 17 33.72 -52.40 11.07
C VAL A 17 34.16 -51.06 10.51
N ALA A 18 35.38 -50.90 10.04
CA ALA A 18 35.85 -49.64 9.44
C ALA A 18 35.05 -49.28 8.17
N TYR A 19 34.72 -50.28 7.31
CA TYR A 19 33.91 -50.06 6.14
C TYR A 19 32.46 -49.68 6.49
N LEU A 20 31.88 -50.29 7.53
CA LEU A 20 30.54 -49.97 8.01
C LEU A 20 30.49 -48.53 8.61
N CYS A 21 31.53 -48.14 9.33
CA CYS A 21 31.65 -46.76 9.85
C CYS A 21 31.80 -45.74 8.73
N LEU A 22 32.54 -46.05 7.66
CA LEU A 22 32.74 -45.17 6.51
C LEU A 22 31.42 -45.01 5.69
N VAL A 23 30.64 -46.07 5.53
CA VAL A 23 29.35 -46.02 4.87
C VAL A 23 28.33 -45.24 5.73
N LEU A 24 28.34 -45.38 7.05
CA LEU A 24 27.51 -44.60 7.97
C LEU A 24 27.87 -43.11 8.01
N LEU A 25 29.15 -42.74 7.88
CA LEU A 25 29.51 -41.32 7.76
C LEU A 25 29.15 -40.71 6.42
N ALA A 26 29.12 -41.49 5.32
CA ALA A 26 28.74 -41.01 3.98
C ALA A 26 27.23 -40.74 3.87
N THR A 27 26.39 -41.36 4.67
CA THR A 27 24.93 -41.14 4.67
C THR A 27 24.47 -39.94 5.49
N MET A 28 25.36 -39.28 6.22
CA MET A 28 25.03 -38.04 6.99
C MET A 28 25.18 -36.75 6.20
N ILE A 29 25.53 -36.78 4.91
CA ILE A 29 25.39 -35.63 4.02
C ILE A 29 23.91 -35.61 3.56
N VAL A 30 22.99 -35.34 4.47
CA VAL A 30 21.67 -34.85 4.10
C VAL A 30 21.93 -33.48 3.48
N PRO A 31 21.58 -33.24 2.19
CA PRO A 31 21.60 -31.91 1.67
C PRO A 31 20.68 -31.13 2.62
N GLY A 32 21.24 -30.24 3.40
CA GLY A 32 20.44 -29.34 4.21
C GLY A 32 19.48 -28.67 3.27
N PHE A 33 18.20 -29.00 3.37
CA PHE A 33 17.16 -28.16 2.84
C PHE A 33 17.49 -26.78 3.45
N ALA A 34 17.99 -25.88 2.63
CA ALA A 34 18.12 -24.50 3.00
C ALA A 34 16.71 -24.10 3.41
N GLN A 35 16.46 -24.12 4.70
CA GLN A 35 15.21 -23.67 5.28
C GLN A 35 15.12 -22.22 4.81
N ASP A 36 14.17 -21.96 3.93
CA ASP A 36 13.90 -20.62 3.41
C ASP A 36 13.62 -19.73 4.63
N GLN A 37 14.69 -19.13 5.15
CA GLN A 37 14.63 -18.21 6.31
C GLN A 37 14.17 -16.85 5.82
N SER A 38 13.04 -16.84 5.12
CA SER A 38 12.39 -15.60 4.75
C SER A 38 12.07 -14.80 6.02
N LYS A 39 12.57 -13.56 6.07
CA LYS A 39 12.35 -12.67 7.21
C LYS A 39 10.88 -12.27 7.27
N LYS A 40 10.21 -12.55 8.37
CA LYS A 40 8.82 -12.14 8.58
C LYS A 40 8.70 -10.63 8.66
N LEU A 41 7.77 -10.06 7.92
CA LEU A 41 7.50 -8.63 7.89
C LEU A 41 6.00 -8.34 7.94
N LEU A 42 5.55 -7.66 9.01
CA LEU A 42 4.20 -7.15 9.09
C LEU A 42 4.11 -5.79 8.38
N VAL A 43 3.22 -5.70 7.39
CA VAL A 43 2.96 -4.50 6.60
C VAL A 43 1.55 -4.01 6.88
N ALA A 44 1.41 -2.79 7.42
CA ALA A 44 0.10 -2.18 7.65
C ALA A 44 -0.43 -1.52 6.36
N TYR A 45 -1.76 -1.55 6.14
CA TYR A 45 -2.39 -0.71 5.11
C TYR A 45 -3.64 -0.01 5.63
N ALA A 46 -3.83 1.24 5.17
CA ALA A 46 -4.69 2.20 5.83
C ALA A 46 -6.18 2.09 5.49
N GLY A 47 -6.55 1.51 4.34
CA GLY A 47 -7.92 1.59 3.87
C GLY A 47 -8.30 0.49 2.88
N LEU A 48 -9.61 0.27 2.72
CA LEU A 48 -10.17 -0.55 1.65
C LEU A 48 -10.26 0.31 0.38
N ILE A 49 -9.14 0.49 -0.29
CA ILE A 49 -8.98 1.29 -1.52
C ILE A 49 -7.99 0.61 -2.46
N SER A 50 -8.25 0.69 -3.75
CA SER A 50 -7.46 0.02 -4.80
C SER A 50 -5.98 0.46 -4.88
N THR A 51 -5.64 1.59 -4.29
CA THR A 51 -4.28 2.14 -4.32
C THR A 51 -3.23 1.30 -3.58
N HIS A 52 -3.66 0.32 -2.76
CA HIS A 52 -2.77 -0.63 -2.07
C HIS A 52 -2.48 -1.89 -2.90
N THR A 53 -3.02 -2.01 -4.13
CA THR A 53 -2.96 -3.23 -4.94
C THR A 53 -1.54 -3.73 -5.20
N GLY A 54 -0.56 -2.84 -5.37
CA GLY A 54 0.85 -3.24 -5.54
C GLY A 54 1.38 -4.04 -4.35
N VAL A 55 1.03 -3.65 -3.12
CA VAL A 55 1.41 -4.39 -1.89
C VAL A 55 0.68 -5.71 -1.81
N TRP A 56 -0.62 -5.75 -2.10
CA TRP A 56 -1.41 -6.98 -2.08
C TRP A 56 -0.95 -7.99 -3.12
N LEU A 57 -0.61 -7.55 -4.33
CA LEU A 57 -0.03 -8.41 -5.37
C LEU A 57 1.35 -8.90 -4.96
N GLY A 58 2.17 -8.06 -4.32
CA GLY A 58 3.46 -8.44 -3.77
C GLY A 58 3.37 -9.65 -2.83
N GLU A 59 2.36 -9.65 -1.95
CA GLU A 59 2.06 -10.73 -1.02
C GLU A 59 1.43 -11.94 -1.72
N ASP A 60 0.31 -11.73 -2.42
CA ASP A 60 -0.53 -12.81 -2.94
C ASP A 60 0.11 -13.56 -4.12
N GLN A 61 0.99 -12.91 -4.90
CA GLN A 61 1.73 -13.53 -6.01
C GLN A 61 3.12 -14.02 -5.59
N GLY A 62 3.47 -13.90 -4.30
CA GLY A 62 4.73 -14.40 -3.77
C GLY A 62 5.96 -13.57 -4.15
N PHE A 63 5.78 -12.33 -4.65
CA PHE A 63 6.92 -11.49 -5.03
C PHE A 63 7.79 -11.12 -3.83
N TYR A 64 7.24 -10.95 -2.64
CA TYR A 64 8.05 -10.74 -1.45
C TYR A 64 8.89 -11.97 -1.10
N LYS A 65 8.33 -13.19 -1.22
CA LYS A 65 9.06 -14.44 -0.99
C LYS A 65 10.24 -14.59 -1.95
N LYS A 66 10.06 -14.22 -3.22
CA LYS A 66 11.14 -14.16 -4.22
C LYS A 66 12.31 -13.28 -3.76
N HIS A 67 12.06 -12.28 -2.94
CA HIS A 67 13.07 -11.38 -2.38
C HIS A 67 13.42 -11.69 -0.91
N GLY A 68 13.12 -12.90 -0.43
CA GLY A 68 13.51 -13.37 0.92
C GLY A 68 12.67 -12.78 2.05
N LEU A 69 11.43 -12.32 1.78
CA LEU A 69 10.50 -11.83 2.80
C LEU A 69 9.22 -12.66 2.87
N ASP A 70 8.79 -12.98 4.07
CA ASP A 70 7.47 -13.51 4.37
C ASP A 70 6.59 -12.37 4.89
N VAL A 71 5.89 -11.72 3.97
CA VAL A 71 5.07 -10.54 4.25
C VAL A 71 3.64 -10.96 4.61
N THR A 72 3.13 -10.37 5.68
CA THR A 72 1.70 -10.40 6.03
C THR A 72 1.19 -8.97 6.05
N SER A 73 0.24 -8.63 5.16
CA SER A 73 -0.38 -7.31 5.15
C SER A 73 -1.64 -7.27 6.01
N VAL A 74 -1.76 -6.24 6.87
CA VAL A 74 -2.84 -6.08 7.85
C VAL A 74 -3.58 -4.77 7.63
N PHE A 75 -4.90 -4.85 7.55
CA PHE A 75 -5.79 -3.69 7.50
C PHE A 75 -5.91 -3.03 8.87
N THR A 76 -5.63 -1.73 8.95
CA THR A 76 -5.64 -0.97 10.20
C THR A 76 -6.84 -0.02 10.36
N GLY A 77 -7.67 0.09 9.33
CA GLY A 77 -8.90 0.89 9.38
C GLY A 77 -8.72 2.37 9.03
N SER A 78 -7.56 2.97 9.27
CA SER A 78 -7.30 4.36 8.88
C SER A 78 -5.81 4.68 8.84
N GLY A 79 -5.45 5.76 8.12
CA GLY A 79 -4.06 6.22 8.06
C GLY A 79 -3.49 6.65 9.41
N SER A 80 -4.32 7.22 10.28
CA SER A 80 -3.89 7.62 11.64
C SER A 80 -3.52 6.41 12.50
N VAL A 81 -4.35 5.35 12.48
CA VAL A 81 -4.05 4.08 13.16
C VAL A 81 -2.82 3.42 12.55
N THR A 82 -2.67 3.45 11.22
CA THR A 82 -1.47 2.96 10.53
C THR A 82 -0.20 3.64 11.03
N SER A 83 -0.21 4.98 11.13
CA SER A 83 0.95 5.74 11.62
C SER A 83 1.24 5.43 13.09
N GLN A 84 0.23 5.24 13.91
CA GLN A 84 0.39 4.82 15.31
C GLN A 84 1.03 3.43 15.42
N ALA A 85 0.57 2.46 14.63
CA ALA A 85 1.14 1.11 14.59
C ALA A 85 2.62 1.12 14.16
N LEU A 86 2.99 1.98 13.20
CA LEU A 86 4.40 2.17 12.82
C LEU A 86 5.23 2.76 13.95
N MET A 87 4.73 3.81 14.63
CA MET A 87 5.43 4.46 15.74
C MET A 87 5.58 3.52 16.95
N ALA A 88 4.56 2.70 17.22
CA ALA A 88 4.61 1.67 18.27
C ALA A 88 5.51 0.48 17.91
N GLY A 89 5.90 0.34 16.62
CA GLY A 89 6.68 -0.77 16.13
C GLY A 89 5.88 -2.08 15.96
N GLU A 90 4.55 -2.01 16.03
CA GLU A 90 3.65 -3.14 15.76
C GLU A 90 3.66 -3.53 14.28
N ALA A 91 3.73 -2.53 13.38
CA ALA A 91 4.08 -2.73 11.99
C ALA A 91 5.46 -2.11 11.71
N ARG A 92 6.21 -2.66 10.77
CA ARG A 92 7.53 -2.16 10.41
C ARG A 92 7.52 -1.28 9.17
N VAL A 93 6.60 -1.58 8.27
CA VAL A 93 6.37 -0.86 7.01
C VAL A 93 4.86 -0.68 6.83
N ALA A 94 4.47 0.35 6.10
CA ALA A 94 3.06 0.55 5.76
C ALA A 94 2.87 1.10 4.35
N SER A 95 1.69 0.83 3.80
CA SER A 95 1.11 1.53 2.66
C SER A 95 -0.02 2.43 3.17
N THR A 96 0.18 3.75 3.07
CA THR A 96 -0.74 4.75 3.63
C THR A 96 -0.76 6.02 2.77
N SER A 97 -1.34 7.11 3.26
CA SER A 97 -1.30 8.40 2.58
C SER A 97 -0.32 9.39 3.24
N VAL A 98 0.07 10.43 2.50
CA VAL A 98 0.99 11.47 3.01
C VAL A 98 0.44 12.15 4.26
N GLY A 99 -0.86 12.46 4.31
CA GLY A 99 -1.46 13.21 5.40
C GLY A 99 -1.24 12.63 6.80
N PRO A 100 -1.62 11.39 7.09
CA PRO A 100 -1.36 10.74 8.37
C PRO A 100 0.13 10.66 8.72
N THR A 101 0.99 10.40 7.72
CA THR A 101 2.45 10.37 7.90
C THR A 101 2.98 11.74 8.29
N ALA A 102 2.56 12.79 7.57
CA ALA A 102 2.92 14.18 7.88
C ALA A 102 2.44 14.60 9.27
N GLY A 103 1.20 14.21 9.64
CA GLY A 103 0.67 14.48 10.98
C GLY A 103 1.49 13.82 12.09
N ALA A 104 1.92 12.58 11.88
CA ALA A 104 2.75 11.85 12.83
C ALA A 104 4.16 12.49 12.97
N VAL A 105 4.80 12.84 11.85
CA VAL A 105 6.13 13.50 11.85
C VAL A 105 6.04 14.90 12.44
N GLY A 106 5.00 15.67 12.11
CA GLY A 106 4.75 16.98 12.71
C GLY A 106 4.52 16.93 14.24
N ALA A 107 4.12 15.77 14.77
CA ALA A 107 4.03 15.51 16.21
C ALA A 107 5.32 14.91 16.82
N GLY A 108 6.42 14.84 16.05
CA GLY A 108 7.72 14.31 16.50
C GLY A 108 7.93 12.82 16.20
N GLY A 109 7.08 12.20 15.39
CA GLY A 109 7.22 10.79 15.01
C GLY A 109 8.41 10.54 14.08
N ASP A 110 9.09 9.39 14.25
CA ASP A 110 10.25 8.96 13.46
C ASP A 110 9.82 8.20 12.20
N LEU A 111 9.01 8.82 11.33
CA LEU A 111 8.54 8.19 10.09
C LEU A 111 9.15 8.86 8.85
N MET A 112 9.30 8.07 7.78
CA MET A 112 9.73 8.56 6.47
C MET A 112 9.00 7.89 5.33
N ILE A 113 8.82 8.62 4.23
CA ILE A 113 8.29 8.16 2.96
C ILE A 113 9.45 7.64 2.12
N MET A 114 9.41 6.35 1.76
CA MET A 114 10.45 5.68 0.98
C MET A 114 10.13 5.62 -0.52
N ALA A 115 8.84 5.54 -0.86
CA ALA A 115 8.36 5.47 -2.23
C ALA A 115 6.92 6.01 -2.33
N GLY A 116 6.57 6.50 -3.51
CA GLY A 116 5.22 6.95 -3.85
C GLY A 116 4.60 6.04 -4.90
N THR A 117 3.48 5.42 -4.61
CA THR A 117 2.83 4.48 -5.53
C THR A 117 1.67 5.06 -6.31
N ILE A 118 1.09 6.19 -5.85
CA ILE A 118 0.01 6.91 -6.53
C ILE A 118 0.30 8.41 -6.52
N HIS A 119 0.53 8.98 -7.69
CA HIS A 119 0.95 10.37 -7.90
C HIS A 119 -0.20 11.31 -8.29
N ILE A 120 -1.42 10.90 -8.06
CA ILE A 120 -2.64 11.70 -8.27
C ILE A 120 -3.50 11.66 -7.01
N LEU A 121 -4.55 12.48 -6.96
CA LEU A 121 -5.62 12.34 -5.98
C LEU A 121 -6.66 11.34 -6.51
N PRO A 122 -6.66 10.06 -6.08
CA PRO A 122 -7.41 8.99 -6.72
C PRO A 122 -8.87 8.98 -6.28
N TYR A 123 -9.52 10.13 -6.29
CA TYR A 123 -10.87 10.30 -5.81
C TYR A 123 -11.76 11.06 -6.79
N GLN A 124 -13.04 10.70 -6.76
CA GLN A 124 -14.14 11.42 -7.37
C GLN A 124 -15.06 11.94 -6.27
N PHE A 125 -15.51 13.19 -6.34
CA PHE A 125 -16.41 13.79 -5.37
C PHE A 125 -17.87 13.64 -5.84
N TRP A 126 -18.61 12.85 -5.11
CA TRP A 126 -19.97 12.46 -5.41
C TRP A 126 -20.96 13.09 -4.44
N VAL A 127 -22.11 13.51 -4.98
CA VAL A 127 -23.17 14.22 -4.24
C VAL A 127 -24.54 13.65 -4.55
N LEU A 128 -25.52 13.98 -3.70
CA LEU A 128 -26.92 13.68 -3.95
C LEU A 128 -27.43 14.41 -5.20
N PRO A 129 -28.45 13.88 -5.93
CA PRO A 129 -28.93 14.45 -7.20
C PRO A 129 -29.46 15.88 -7.11
N GLN A 130 -29.95 16.28 -5.93
CA GLN A 130 -30.43 17.65 -5.69
C GLN A 130 -29.30 18.68 -5.53
N VAL A 131 -28.08 18.25 -5.31
CA VAL A 131 -26.88 19.11 -5.29
C VAL A 131 -26.39 19.28 -6.72
N ARG A 132 -26.69 20.42 -7.32
CA ARG A 132 -26.39 20.71 -8.75
C ARG A 132 -25.15 21.55 -8.95
N GLN A 133 -24.77 22.33 -7.94
CA GLN A 133 -23.61 23.21 -7.93
C GLN A 133 -22.98 23.25 -6.54
N GLY A 134 -21.73 23.75 -6.45
CA GLY A 134 -21.02 23.83 -5.18
C GLY A 134 -21.82 24.57 -4.08
N ALA A 135 -22.48 25.67 -4.43
CA ALA A 135 -23.26 26.47 -3.47
C ALA A 135 -24.34 25.67 -2.72
N ASP A 136 -24.89 24.62 -3.34
CA ASP A 136 -25.93 23.79 -2.75
C ASP A 136 -25.40 22.91 -1.59
N LEU A 137 -24.06 22.83 -1.42
CA LEU A 137 -23.42 22.14 -0.31
C LEU A 137 -23.36 22.97 0.99
N LYS A 138 -23.73 24.25 0.97
CA LYS A 138 -23.76 25.07 2.18
C LYS A 138 -24.76 24.51 3.20
N GLY A 139 -24.31 24.32 4.44
CA GLY A 139 -25.08 23.72 5.52
C GLY A 139 -25.29 22.20 5.38
N LYS A 140 -24.64 21.54 4.43
CA LYS A 140 -24.75 20.10 4.15
C LYS A 140 -23.68 19.26 4.86
N ARG A 141 -23.73 17.93 4.68
CA ARG A 141 -22.87 16.96 5.34
C ARG A 141 -21.96 16.29 4.30
N ALA A 142 -20.68 16.42 4.49
CA ALA A 142 -19.68 15.72 3.68
C ALA A 142 -19.01 14.61 4.52
N ALA A 143 -18.98 13.37 4.01
CA ALA A 143 -18.45 12.24 4.76
C ALA A 143 -17.02 11.89 4.38
N ILE A 144 -16.27 11.47 5.39
CA ILE A 144 -14.89 10.99 5.30
C ILE A 144 -14.73 9.64 6.03
N SER A 145 -13.60 8.95 5.83
CA SER A 145 -13.31 7.75 6.63
C SER A 145 -12.96 8.12 8.07
N THR A 146 -11.92 8.93 8.25
CA THR A 146 -11.47 9.49 9.53
C THR A 146 -10.83 10.85 9.29
N PHE A 147 -10.77 11.70 10.31
CA PHE A 147 -10.04 12.96 10.22
C PHE A 147 -8.55 12.72 9.94
N GLY A 148 -7.96 13.53 9.04
CA GLY A 148 -6.58 13.41 8.59
C GLY A 148 -6.32 12.31 7.55
N SER A 149 -7.34 11.54 7.15
CA SER A 149 -7.21 10.50 6.12
C SER A 149 -7.11 11.05 4.70
N GLY A 150 -6.79 10.18 3.72
CA GLY A 150 -6.81 10.56 2.30
C GLY A 150 -8.19 11.02 1.80
N SER A 151 -9.28 10.42 2.31
CA SER A 151 -10.64 10.88 1.98
C SER A 151 -11.01 12.21 2.62
N HIS A 152 -10.45 12.55 3.79
CA HIS A 152 -10.60 13.87 4.38
C HIS A 152 -9.96 14.94 3.51
N LEU A 153 -8.70 14.71 3.13
CA LEU A 153 -8.03 15.62 2.21
C LEU A 153 -8.79 15.75 0.88
N ALA A 154 -9.27 14.65 0.31
CA ALA A 154 -10.00 14.68 -0.95
C ALA A 154 -11.29 15.51 -0.86
N VAL A 155 -12.03 15.41 0.26
CA VAL A 155 -13.21 16.25 0.51
C VAL A 155 -12.82 17.72 0.64
N GLU A 156 -11.77 18.05 1.40
CA GLU A 156 -11.29 19.42 1.57
C GLU A 156 -10.85 20.04 0.23
N VAL A 157 -10.07 19.30 -0.57
CA VAL A 157 -9.64 19.74 -1.90
C VAL A 157 -10.84 19.95 -2.83
N ALA A 158 -11.82 19.04 -2.79
CA ALA A 158 -13.03 19.19 -3.62
C ALA A 158 -13.83 20.44 -3.22
N LEU A 159 -14.05 20.67 -1.92
CA LEU A 159 -14.75 21.85 -1.44
C LEU A 159 -14.00 23.12 -1.80
N GLN A 160 -12.67 23.15 -1.65
CA GLN A 160 -11.84 24.29 -2.04
C GLN A 160 -11.94 24.60 -3.55
N GLN A 161 -11.88 23.58 -4.42
CA GLN A 161 -12.03 23.77 -5.86
C GLN A 161 -13.42 24.29 -6.25
N LEU A 162 -14.43 23.98 -5.44
CA LEU A 162 -15.78 24.52 -5.57
C LEU A 162 -15.96 25.91 -4.92
N GLY A 163 -14.88 26.54 -4.42
CA GLY A 163 -14.92 27.85 -3.77
C GLY A 163 -15.53 27.85 -2.37
N LEU A 164 -15.65 26.67 -1.74
CA LEU A 164 -16.26 26.45 -0.44
C LEU A 164 -15.23 26.32 0.68
N ASP A 165 -15.66 26.70 1.87
CA ASP A 165 -14.90 26.51 3.11
C ASP A 165 -15.83 25.87 4.15
N PRO A 166 -15.49 24.71 4.74
CA PRO A 166 -16.38 24.00 5.65
C PRO A 166 -16.87 24.84 6.83
N ALA A 167 -16.00 25.64 7.42
CA ALA A 167 -16.36 26.46 8.59
C ALA A 167 -17.25 27.65 8.18
N ARG A 168 -16.82 28.41 7.17
CA ARG A 168 -17.58 29.58 6.67
C ARG A 168 -18.95 29.20 6.11
N ASP A 169 -19.00 28.11 5.32
CA ASP A 169 -20.22 27.68 4.62
C ASP A 169 -21.02 26.65 5.43
N LYS A 170 -20.65 26.42 6.71
CA LYS A 170 -21.33 25.51 7.65
C LYS A 170 -21.47 24.09 7.13
N ILE A 171 -20.49 23.58 6.38
CA ILE A 171 -20.49 22.21 5.87
C ILE A 171 -19.95 21.28 6.97
N ALA A 172 -20.80 20.35 7.43
CA ALA A 172 -20.41 19.39 8.46
C ALA A 172 -19.56 18.26 7.86
N ILE A 173 -18.28 18.20 8.23
CA ILE A 173 -17.43 17.06 7.91
C ILE A 173 -17.66 15.97 8.96
N ILE A 174 -18.11 14.77 8.54
CA ILE A 174 -18.45 13.68 9.46
C ILE A 174 -17.74 12.38 9.13
N GLN A 175 -17.30 11.67 10.17
CA GLN A 175 -16.70 10.34 10.02
C GLN A 175 -17.78 9.28 9.85
N VAL A 176 -17.74 8.54 8.75
CA VAL A 176 -18.70 7.46 8.43
C VAL A 176 -18.02 6.11 8.29
N GLY A 177 -16.72 6.09 7.98
CA GLY A 177 -15.99 4.83 7.78
C GLY A 177 -15.47 4.64 6.36
N GLN A 178 -15.29 3.38 5.96
CA GLN A 178 -14.72 3.03 4.67
C GLN A 178 -15.66 3.38 3.50
N GLN A 179 -15.22 3.12 2.27
CA GLN A 179 -15.99 3.52 1.08
C GLN A 179 -17.36 2.85 0.99
N PRO A 180 -17.54 1.54 1.28
CA PRO A 180 -18.86 0.92 1.25
C PRO A 180 -19.87 1.60 2.19
N GLU A 181 -19.45 1.96 3.40
CA GLU A 181 -20.30 2.64 4.38
C GLU A 181 -20.67 4.05 3.92
N ARG A 182 -19.71 4.77 3.29
CA ARG A 182 -19.97 6.11 2.74
C ARG A 182 -20.89 6.07 1.53
N VAL A 183 -20.75 5.08 0.64
CA VAL A 183 -21.69 4.85 -0.47
C VAL A 183 -23.10 4.59 0.07
N ALA A 184 -23.25 3.69 1.05
CA ALA A 184 -24.55 3.41 1.67
C ALA A 184 -25.14 4.64 2.37
N ALA A 185 -24.33 5.45 3.04
CA ALA A 185 -24.76 6.67 3.70
C ALA A 185 -25.22 7.74 2.69
N LEU A 186 -24.53 7.86 1.55
CA LEU A 186 -24.91 8.77 0.48
C LEU A 186 -26.22 8.34 -0.18
N LEU A 187 -26.34 7.05 -0.52
CA LEU A 187 -27.56 6.48 -1.11
C LEU A 187 -28.80 6.61 -0.21
N SER A 188 -28.62 6.55 1.09
CA SER A 188 -29.71 6.73 2.07
C SER A 188 -30.00 8.19 2.43
N GLY A 189 -29.27 9.16 1.87
CA GLY A 189 -29.41 10.58 2.20
C GLY A 189 -28.95 10.97 3.61
N ARG A 190 -28.22 10.08 4.32
CA ARG A 190 -27.62 10.42 5.62
C ARG A 190 -26.47 11.41 5.50
N ILE A 191 -25.83 11.45 4.33
CA ILE A 191 -24.84 12.44 3.93
C ILE A 191 -25.22 13.02 2.58
N ASP A 192 -24.66 14.17 2.26
CA ASP A 192 -24.97 14.91 1.03
C ASP A 192 -23.83 14.84 0.02
N ALA A 193 -22.61 14.56 0.47
CA ALA A 193 -21.39 14.46 -0.35
C ALA A 193 -20.34 13.49 0.25
N THR A 194 -19.51 12.92 -0.61
CA THR A 194 -18.30 12.18 -0.19
C THR A 194 -17.32 11.99 -1.34
N ALA A 195 -16.05 11.72 -1.02
CA ALA A 195 -15.02 11.36 -1.98
C ALA A 195 -14.90 9.83 -2.07
N LEU A 196 -14.99 9.26 -3.27
CA LEU A 196 -14.92 7.82 -3.55
C LEU A 196 -13.80 7.51 -4.54
N ASP A 197 -13.17 6.35 -4.40
CA ASP A 197 -12.37 5.71 -5.44
C ASP A 197 -13.26 5.43 -6.66
N PRO A 198 -12.80 5.65 -7.89
CA PRO A 198 -13.61 5.42 -9.10
C PRO A 198 -14.24 4.02 -9.19
N GLY A 199 -13.57 2.99 -8.65
CA GLY A 199 -14.12 1.64 -8.61
C GLY A 199 -15.34 1.50 -7.70
N PHE A 200 -15.40 2.23 -6.57
CA PHE A 200 -16.60 2.29 -5.72
C PHE A 200 -17.64 3.28 -6.24
N ALA A 201 -17.22 4.27 -7.01
CA ALA A 201 -18.09 5.30 -7.56
C ALA A 201 -19.09 4.78 -8.60
N GLN A 202 -18.84 3.64 -9.23
CA GLN A 202 -19.79 3.04 -10.18
C GLN A 202 -21.14 2.73 -9.51
N ALA A 203 -21.12 2.19 -8.29
CA ALA A 203 -22.33 1.95 -7.52
C ALA A 203 -23.12 3.25 -7.23
N ALA A 204 -22.42 4.35 -7.04
CA ALA A 204 -23.01 5.67 -6.88
C ALA A 204 -23.67 6.16 -8.18
N LYS A 205 -22.98 6.01 -9.31
CA LYS A 205 -23.48 6.36 -10.65
C LYS A 205 -24.75 5.58 -11.02
N ASP A 206 -24.73 4.27 -10.83
CA ASP A 206 -25.85 3.38 -11.18
C ASP A 206 -27.13 3.68 -10.36
N LYS A 207 -26.97 4.34 -9.22
CA LYS A 207 -28.08 4.78 -8.35
C LYS A 207 -28.47 6.26 -8.54
N GLY A 208 -28.00 6.89 -9.61
CA GLY A 208 -28.38 8.25 -9.98
C GLY A 208 -27.72 9.36 -9.15
N LEU A 209 -26.65 9.07 -8.40
CA LEU A 209 -25.88 10.10 -7.73
C LEU A 209 -25.08 10.94 -8.75
N THR A 210 -24.74 12.16 -8.40
CA THR A 210 -24.08 13.11 -9.29
C THR A 210 -22.56 13.16 -9.01
N LEU A 211 -21.74 12.99 -10.06
CA LEU A 211 -20.32 13.29 -10.03
C LEU A 211 -20.13 14.81 -10.11
N MET A 212 -19.73 15.43 -9.02
CA MET A 212 -19.50 16.88 -8.95
C MET A 212 -18.07 17.25 -9.42
N LEU A 213 -17.07 16.44 -9.08
CA LEU A 213 -15.66 16.70 -9.41
C LEU A 213 -14.89 15.39 -9.56
N ASP A 214 -14.10 15.28 -10.64
CA ASP A 214 -13.18 14.16 -10.86
C ASP A 214 -11.73 14.60 -10.61
N MET A 215 -11.24 14.35 -9.41
CA MET A 215 -9.88 14.72 -8.99
C MET A 215 -8.80 13.80 -9.58
N THR A 216 -9.18 12.67 -10.18
CA THR A 216 -8.22 11.79 -10.88
C THR A 216 -7.67 12.42 -12.14
N LYS A 217 -8.35 13.50 -12.62
CA LYS A 217 -8.00 14.27 -13.83
C LYS A 217 -7.39 15.63 -13.50
N ALA A 218 -7.17 15.93 -12.21
CA ALA A 218 -6.58 17.20 -11.81
C ALA A 218 -5.15 17.31 -12.33
N ASP A 219 -4.82 18.43 -12.95
CA ASP A 219 -3.47 18.75 -13.46
C ASP A 219 -2.58 19.36 -12.36
N VAL A 220 -2.71 18.88 -11.15
CA VAL A 220 -1.89 19.26 -9.99
C VAL A 220 -1.16 18.02 -9.51
N PRO A 221 0.17 18.08 -9.39
CA PRO A 221 0.91 16.94 -8.84
C PRO A 221 0.56 16.74 -7.38
N TYR A 222 -0.05 15.61 -7.08
CA TYR A 222 -0.26 15.11 -5.72
C TYR A 222 0.50 13.81 -5.55
N LEU A 223 0.95 13.54 -4.32
CA LEU A 223 1.39 12.22 -3.91
C LEU A 223 0.41 11.70 -2.87
N ASN A 224 -0.45 10.78 -3.27
CA ASN A 224 -1.48 10.25 -2.37
C ASN A 224 -0.99 9.03 -1.59
N THR A 225 -0.67 7.92 -2.26
CA THR A 225 -0.31 6.67 -1.60
C THR A 225 1.20 6.49 -1.57
N VAL A 226 1.69 6.22 -0.36
CA VAL A 226 3.12 6.15 -0.04
C VAL A 226 3.45 4.89 0.74
N LEU A 227 4.69 4.42 0.58
CA LEU A 227 5.29 3.39 1.41
C LEU A 227 6.12 4.07 2.50
N VAL A 228 5.84 3.71 3.75
CA VAL A 228 6.38 4.38 4.94
C VAL A 228 7.03 3.38 5.88
N ALA A 229 8.13 3.77 6.51
CA ALA A 229 8.75 3.05 7.63
C ALA A 229 9.26 4.05 8.67
N SER A 230 9.67 3.56 9.87
CA SER A 230 10.45 4.42 10.75
C SER A 230 11.90 4.55 10.22
N ARG A 231 12.52 5.74 10.38
CA ARG A 231 13.92 5.98 9.97
C ARG A 231 14.85 5.01 10.67
N ARG A 232 14.62 4.78 11.97
CA ARG A 232 15.39 3.82 12.76
C ARG A 232 15.34 2.42 12.16
N PHE A 233 14.12 1.89 11.90
CA PHE A 233 13.99 0.54 11.33
C PHE A 233 14.67 0.42 9.96
N ALA A 234 14.50 1.42 9.10
CA ALA A 234 15.11 1.42 7.77
C ALA A 234 16.65 1.46 7.84
N LYS A 235 17.21 2.23 8.77
CA LYS A 235 18.66 2.29 9.00
C LYS A 235 19.21 0.96 9.52
N GLU A 236 18.51 0.32 10.43
CA GLU A 236 18.91 -0.97 11.03
C GLU A 236 18.68 -2.15 10.07
N ASN A 237 17.74 -2.05 9.14
CA ASN A 237 17.31 -3.13 8.25
C ASN A 237 17.22 -2.73 6.78
N PRO A 238 18.28 -2.14 6.18
CA PRO A 238 18.22 -1.59 4.81
C PRO A 238 17.91 -2.65 3.76
N GLN A 239 18.37 -3.89 3.95
CA GLN A 239 18.08 -5.01 3.05
C GLN A 239 16.62 -5.43 3.07
N VAL A 240 15.96 -5.40 4.26
CA VAL A 240 14.52 -5.67 4.39
C VAL A 240 13.70 -4.63 3.64
N ILE A 241 14.07 -3.35 3.77
CA ILE A 241 13.41 -2.26 3.03
C ILE A 241 13.57 -2.44 1.53
N GLU A 242 14.78 -2.75 1.06
CA GLU A 242 15.04 -2.94 -0.37
C GLU A 242 14.26 -4.15 -0.92
N SER A 243 14.25 -5.28 -0.21
CA SER A 243 13.46 -6.48 -0.57
C SER A 243 11.96 -6.17 -0.61
N PHE A 244 11.45 -5.40 0.36
CA PHE A 244 10.05 -4.98 0.38
C PHE A 244 9.70 -4.09 -0.83
N LEU A 245 10.54 -3.11 -1.13
CA LEU A 245 10.35 -2.24 -2.30
C LEU A 245 10.38 -3.05 -3.60
N LYS A 246 11.33 -3.99 -3.75
CA LYS A 246 11.40 -4.89 -4.92
C LYS A 246 10.11 -5.70 -5.11
N GLY A 247 9.61 -6.34 -4.06
CA GLY A 247 8.36 -7.11 -4.13
C GLY A 247 7.14 -6.24 -4.45
N THR A 248 7.09 -5.01 -3.92
CA THR A 248 6.01 -4.07 -4.26
C THR A 248 6.11 -3.60 -5.72
N ILE A 249 7.32 -3.32 -6.22
CA ILE A 249 7.57 -2.94 -7.63
C ILE A 249 7.18 -4.07 -8.57
N ASP A 250 7.54 -5.33 -8.25
CA ASP A 250 7.10 -6.49 -9.02
C ASP A 250 5.56 -6.60 -9.04
N GLY A 251 4.88 -6.32 -7.91
CA GLY A 251 3.41 -6.26 -7.83
C GLY A 251 2.80 -5.13 -8.69
N LEU A 252 3.41 -3.95 -8.69
CA LEU A 252 2.99 -2.83 -9.53
C LEU A 252 3.20 -3.13 -11.02
N ALA A 253 4.29 -3.79 -11.38
CA ALA A 253 4.57 -4.21 -12.75
C ALA A 253 3.64 -5.34 -13.22
N PHE A 254 3.22 -6.22 -12.33
CA PHE A 254 2.29 -7.32 -12.63
C PHE A 254 0.88 -6.83 -12.98
N LEU A 255 0.44 -5.74 -12.35
CA LEU A 255 -0.93 -5.23 -12.38
C LEU A 255 -1.45 -4.93 -13.80
N PRO A 256 -0.77 -4.13 -14.66
CA PRO A 256 -1.33 -3.69 -15.93
C PRO A 256 -1.25 -4.73 -17.06
N ASN A 257 -0.57 -5.86 -16.85
CA ASN A 257 -0.43 -6.88 -17.88
C ASN A 257 -1.75 -7.66 -18.05
N PRO A 258 -2.40 -7.63 -19.24
CA PRO A 258 -3.67 -8.32 -19.48
C PRO A 258 -3.64 -9.82 -19.20
N ALA A 259 -2.50 -10.48 -19.35
CA ALA A 259 -2.35 -11.90 -19.02
C ALA A 259 -2.59 -12.21 -17.53
N ASN A 260 -2.46 -11.19 -16.67
CA ASN A 260 -2.61 -11.29 -15.22
C ASN A 260 -4.00 -10.85 -14.71
N GLU A 261 -4.89 -10.41 -15.60
CA GLU A 261 -6.20 -9.85 -15.26
C GLU A 261 -6.99 -10.72 -14.26
N LYS A 262 -7.07 -12.01 -14.50
CA LYS A 262 -7.78 -12.96 -13.63
C LYS A 262 -7.19 -12.98 -12.21
N ALA A 263 -5.87 -12.97 -12.08
CA ALA A 263 -5.19 -12.96 -10.78
C ALA A 263 -5.41 -11.64 -10.06
N VAL A 264 -5.28 -10.51 -10.75
CA VAL A 264 -5.53 -9.17 -10.19
C VAL A 264 -6.97 -9.03 -9.71
N LYS A 265 -7.95 -9.42 -10.53
CA LYS A 265 -9.37 -9.42 -10.16
C LYS A 265 -9.65 -10.25 -8.91
N SER A 266 -9.02 -11.43 -8.79
CA SER A 266 -9.16 -12.29 -7.60
C SER A 266 -8.65 -11.58 -6.33
N VAL A 267 -7.51 -10.91 -6.43
CA VAL A 267 -6.95 -10.13 -5.31
C VAL A 267 -7.87 -8.97 -4.93
N LEU A 268 -8.30 -8.18 -5.90
CA LEU A 268 -9.22 -7.04 -5.67
C LEU A 268 -10.55 -7.50 -5.05
N ALA A 269 -11.15 -8.58 -5.58
CA ALA A 269 -12.41 -9.11 -5.05
C ALA A 269 -12.29 -9.49 -3.58
N ARG A 270 -11.23 -10.21 -3.21
CA ARG A 270 -10.99 -10.66 -1.84
C ARG A 270 -10.67 -9.48 -0.92
N ARG A 271 -9.72 -8.62 -1.30
CA ARG A 271 -9.23 -7.52 -0.47
C ARG A 271 -10.27 -6.41 -0.27
N LEU A 272 -11.11 -6.15 -1.29
CA LEU A 272 -12.13 -5.10 -1.26
C LEU A 272 -13.54 -5.64 -0.98
N LYS A 273 -13.69 -6.97 -0.78
CA LYS A 273 -14.96 -7.65 -0.50
C LYS A 273 -16.00 -7.42 -1.62
N LEU A 274 -15.57 -7.47 -2.88
CA LEU A 274 -16.46 -7.34 -4.03
C LEU A 274 -17.07 -8.71 -4.36
N SER A 275 -18.37 -8.74 -4.63
CA SER A 275 -19.14 -10.00 -4.79
C SER A 275 -19.72 -10.22 -6.19
N THR A 276 -19.76 -9.19 -7.03
CA THR A 276 -20.35 -9.33 -8.38
C THR A 276 -19.29 -9.21 -9.48
N PRO A 277 -19.41 -9.97 -10.59
CA PRO A 277 -18.48 -9.87 -11.71
C PRO A 277 -18.36 -8.43 -12.25
N GLN A 278 -19.47 -7.69 -12.29
CA GLN A 278 -19.48 -6.30 -12.74
C GLN A 278 -18.68 -5.39 -11.82
N SER A 279 -18.87 -5.47 -10.49
CA SER A 279 -18.13 -4.64 -9.54
C SER A 279 -16.63 -4.94 -9.56
N ILE A 280 -16.26 -6.22 -9.77
CA ILE A 280 -14.88 -6.65 -9.89
C ILE A 280 -14.24 -6.10 -11.18
N GLN A 281 -14.96 -6.14 -12.31
CA GLN A 281 -14.48 -5.59 -13.58
C GLN A 281 -14.25 -4.09 -13.48
N VAL A 282 -15.24 -3.35 -13.01
CA VAL A 282 -15.15 -1.89 -12.84
C VAL A 282 -13.99 -1.50 -11.92
N MET A 283 -13.82 -2.24 -10.81
CA MET A 283 -12.71 -2.00 -9.89
C MET A 283 -11.36 -2.31 -10.54
N TYR A 284 -11.26 -3.37 -11.33
CA TYR A 284 -10.04 -3.72 -12.06
C TYR A 284 -9.66 -2.60 -13.04
N ASP A 285 -10.60 -2.16 -13.89
CA ASP A 285 -10.37 -1.12 -14.89
C ASP A 285 -9.91 0.20 -14.22
N ALA A 286 -10.61 0.61 -13.16
CA ALA A 286 -10.25 1.80 -12.39
C ALA A 286 -8.87 1.66 -11.71
N THR A 287 -8.54 0.48 -11.20
CA THR A 287 -7.25 0.22 -10.57
C THR A 287 -6.11 0.32 -11.57
N VAL A 288 -6.27 -0.30 -12.75
CA VAL A 288 -5.27 -0.22 -13.83
C VAL A 288 -5.09 1.24 -14.28
N ASP A 289 -6.17 1.99 -14.50
CA ASP A 289 -6.11 3.40 -14.91
C ASP A 289 -5.35 4.26 -13.88
N ILE A 290 -5.65 4.12 -12.60
CA ILE A 290 -5.00 4.89 -11.53
C ILE A 290 -3.50 4.56 -11.43
N HIS A 291 -3.14 3.29 -11.45
CA HIS A 291 -1.76 2.85 -11.27
C HIS A 291 -0.87 3.14 -12.49
N THR A 292 -1.39 3.07 -13.69
CA THR A 292 -0.63 3.37 -14.92
C THR A 292 -0.26 4.86 -15.06
N LYS A 293 -0.91 5.74 -14.31
CA LYS A 293 -0.54 7.17 -14.23
C LYS A 293 0.75 7.40 -13.42
N THR A 294 1.16 6.43 -12.60
CA THR A 294 2.43 6.44 -11.87
C THR A 294 3.45 5.56 -12.58
N LYS A 295 4.36 6.17 -13.37
CA LYS A 295 5.35 5.43 -14.17
C LYS A 295 6.49 4.84 -13.34
N ILE A 296 6.92 5.58 -12.33
CA ILE A 296 8.02 5.21 -11.43
C ILE A 296 7.56 5.51 -10.01
N PRO A 297 7.74 4.59 -9.03
CA PRO A 297 7.30 4.81 -7.66
C PRO A 297 8.27 5.71 -6.87
N ASN A 298 8.74 6.81 -7.50
CA ASN A 298 9.56 7.84 -6.86
C ASN A 298 8.74 8.71 -5.90
N VAL A 299 9.40 9.64 -5.21
CA VAL A 299 8.76 10.56 -4.27
C VAL A 299 8.92 11.99 -4.78
N PRO A 300 7.96 12.53 -5.57
CA PRO A 300 8.03 13.90 -6.05
C PRO A 300 7.85 14.87 -4.88
N VAL A 301 8.89 15.64 -4.58
CA VAL A 301 8.92 16.62 -3.47
C VAL A 301 7.76 17.62 -3.59
N ALA A 302 7.50 18.13 -4.79
CA ALA A 302 6.39 19.04 -5.04
C ALA A 302 5.03 18.40 -4.71
N GLY A 303 4.83 17.11 -5.05
CA GLY A 303 3.61 16.38 -4.73
C GLY A 303 3.39 16.22 -3.23
N VAL A 304 4.46 15.98 -2.45
CA VAL A 304 4.39 15.92 -0.98
C VAL A 304 4.11 17.30 -0.41
N GLN A 305 4.77 18.36 -0.92
CA GLN A 305 4.55 19.71 -0.44
C GLN A 305 3.12 20.18 -0.69
N ASN A 306 2.58 19.96 -1.89
CA ASN A 306 1.17 20.28 -2.20
C ASN A 306 0.20 19.57 -1.24
N MET A 307 0.51 18.32 -0.84
CA MET A 307 -0.29 17.59 0.15
C MET A 307 -0.19 18.23 1.55
N ILE A 308 1.01 18.65 1.97
CA ILE A 308 1.21 19.37 3.25
C ILE A 308 0.43 20.68 3.24
N ASP A 309 0.55 21.47 2.17
CA ASP A 309 -0.10 22.77 2.03
C ASP A 309 -1.64 22.67 2.08
N ALA A 310 -2.19 21.65 1.40
CA ALA A 310 -3.62 21.36 1.46
C ALA A 310 -4.08 20.95 2.88
N LEU A 311 -3.21 20.28 3.64
CA LEU A 311 -3.50 19.83 5.01
C LEU A 311 -3.31 20.93 6.07
N LEU A 312 -2.61 22.02 5.78
CA LEU A 312 -2.40 23.13 6.72
C LEU A 312 -3.72 23.71 7.26
N ARG A 313 -4.76 23.73 6.43
CA ARG A 313 -6.10 24.20 6.83
C ARG A 313 -6.72 23.30 7.89
N ILE A 314 -6.44 21.99 7.82
CA ILE A 314 -7.00 20.97 8.71
C ILE A 314 -6.16 20.82 9.97
N ASN A 315 -4.83 20.95 9.82
CA ASN A 315 -3.89 20.75 10.91
C ASN A 315 -2.77 21.81 10.90
N PRO A 316 -2.95 22.93 11.59
CA PRO A 316 -1.97 24.01 11.67
C PRO A 316 -0.59 23.59 12.23
N ARG A 317 -0.51 22.44 12.94
CA ARG A 317 0.78 21.91 13.44
C ARG A 317 1.74 21.55 12.33
N MET A 318 1.25 21.38 11.11
CA MET A 318 2.08 21.12 9.93
C MET A 318 2.77 22.36 9.35
N ALA A 319 2.49 23.59 9.86
CA ALA A 319 3.00 24.82 9.29
C ALA A 319 4.54 24.93 9.23
N LYS A 320 5.26 24.18 10.07
CA LYS A 320 6.73 24.13 10.07
C LYS A 320 7.30 22.92 9.29
N LEU A 321 6.44 22.02 8.83
CA LEU A 321 6.86 20.78 8.17
C LEU A 321 7.14 21.06 6.70
N LYS A 322 8.30 20.63 6.23
CA LYS A 322 8.68 20.65 4.81
C LYS A 322 8.63 19.25 4.24
N ALA A 323 8.37 19.13 2.94
CA ALA A 323 8.38 17.83 2.26
C ALA A 323 9.68 17.04 2.51
N ALA A 324 10.82 17.74 2.53
CA ALA A 324 12.14 17.13 2.80
C ALA A 324 12.22 16.45 4.18
N ASP A 325 11.46 16.91 5.17
CA ASP A 325 11.45 16.30 6.50
C ASP A 325 10.78 14.92 6.51
N LEU A 326 9.94 14.64 5.50
CA LEU A 326 9.20 13.40 5.36
C LEU A 326 9.89 12.37 4.49
N ILE A 327 10.78 12.79 3.57
CA ILE A 327 11.25 11.97 2.47
C ILE A 327 12.62 11.36 2.79
N ASP A 328 12.77 10.08 2.44
CA ASP A 328 14.05 9.43 2.19
C ASP A 328 13.91 8.55 0.92
N SER A 329 14.23 9.14 -0.23
CA SER A 329 14.15 8.47 -1.53
C SER A 329 15.37 7.60 -1.85
N SER A 330 16.38 7.54 -0.97
CA SER A 330 17.65 6.87 -1.24
C SER A 330 17.50 5.41 -1.66
N PHE A 331 16.51 4.71 -1.10
CA PHE A 331 16.25 3.31 -1.44
C PHE A 331 15.67 3.16 -2.86
N ILE A 332 14.65 3.97 -3.19
CA ILE A 332 14.01 3.89 -4.50
C ILE A 332 14.96 4.38 -5.61
N GLU A 333 15.78 5.39 -5.34
CA GLU A 333 16.81 5.88 -6.26
C GLU A 333 17.89 4.84 -6.55
N ARG A 334 18.30 4.04 -5.56
CA ARG A 334 19.23 2.92 -5.79
C ARG A 334 18.63 1.87 -6.71
N LEU A 335 17.34 1.53 -6.51
CA LEU A 335 16.64 0.57 -7.37
C LEU A 335 16.44 1.11 -8.79
N GLU A 336 16.25 2.40 -8.95
CA GLU A 336 16.19 3.06 -10.25
C GLU A 336 17.55 3.04 -10.95
N LYS A 337 18.60 3.48 -10.28
CA LYS A 337 19.99 3.49 -10.79
C LYS A 337 20.52 2.10 -11.14
N SER A 338 20.11 1.06 -10.41
CA SER A 338 20.46 -0.34 -10.73
C SER A 338 19.73 -0.89 -11.97
N GLY A 339 18.77 -0.15 -12.53
CA GLY A 339 17.92 -0.61 -13.63
C GLY A 339 16.78 -1.54 -13.20
N TYR A 340 16.66 -1.89 -11.91
CA TYR A 340 15.65 -2.84 -11.43
C TYR A 340 14.22 -2.42 -11.78
N ILE A 341 13.89 -1.15 -11.55
CA ILE A 341 12.54 -0.61 -11.84
C ILE A 341 12.22 -0.71 -13.32
N ALA A 342 13.16 -0.29 -14.19
CA ALA A 342 12.97 -0.33 -15.63
C ALA A 342 12.77 -1.76 -16.15
N GLU A 343 13.54 -2.72 -15.61
CA GLU A 343 13.41 -4.13 -15.98
C GLU A 343 12.09 -4.74 -15.49
N ALA A 344 11.67 -4.44 -14.25
CA ALA A 344 10.39 -4.88 -13.73
C ALA A 344 9.22 -4.36 -14.59
N MET A 345 9.23 -3.07 -14.96
CA MET A 345 8.18 -2.44 -15.76
C MET A 345 8.16 -2.92 -17.23
N LYS A 346 9.25 -3.46 -17.77
CA LYS A 346 9.23 -4.14 -19.09
C LYS A 346 8.38 -5.42 -19.07
N ARG A 347 8.29 -6.10 -17.95
CA ARG A 347 7.48 -7.32 -17.77
C ARG A 347 5.97 -7.06 -17.68
N SER A 348 5.58 -5.79 -17.59
CA SER A 348 4.18 -5.36 -17.53
C SER A 348 3.49 -5.22 -18.91
N ARG A 349 4.25 -5.44 -19.99
CA ARG A 349 3.78 -5.30 -21.38
C ARG A 349 3.39 -6.60 -22.00
#